data_53c610ab591f81ba1ac90c3e621e59d8
#
_entry.id   53c610ab591f81ba1ac90c3e621e59d8
#
_cell.length_a   1.000
_cell.length_b   1.000
_cell.length_c   1.000
_cell.angle_alpha   90.00
_cell.angle_beta   90.00
_cell.angle_gamma   90.00
#
_symmetry.space_group_name_H-M   'P 1'
#
loop_
_entity.id
_entity.type
_entity.pdbx_description
1 polymer ?
#
loop_
_entity_poly.entity_id
_entity_poly.type
_entity_poly.pdbx_seq_one_letter_code
_entity_poly.pdbx_strand_id
1 'polypeptide(L)'
;NKLDDSGRDVTWQALKYASYCSSLKKEDVISIYQQYLGNNGNAEDNISDFYEGKAISEILLNEGNHSQRIFFVAKEFRKEVTSTVLWLANYNLQITCVKVTPHEYEENAYVDFDQIIPIKDAEEYIIKMASKTQSENLAAETITKLKDGRSGFWSEFINYDCSHNPYRQSKGTAEA
;
A
#
# COMPACT_ATOMS: atom_id res chain seq x y z
N ASN A 1 9.49 -2.81 24.08
CA ASN A 1 9.84 -4.23 24.23
C ASN A 1 8.83 -4.89 25.17
N LYS A 2 7.70 -5.36 24.61
CA LYS A 2 6.67 -6.03 25.40
C LYS A 2 6.74 -7.52 25.10
N LEU A 3 7.61 -8.22 25.81
CA LEU A 3 7.76 -9.68 25.70
C LEU A 3 6.50 -10.44 26.12
N ASP A 4 5.60 -9.82 26.90
CA ASP A 4 4.41 -10.45 27.47
C ASP A 4 3.07 -9.91 26.91
N ASP A 5 3.09 -8.89 26.06
CA ASP A 5 1.85 -8.41 25.46
C ASP A 5 1.46 -9.37 24.34
N SER A 6 0.28 -9.93 24.46
CA SER A 6 -0.27 -11.03 23.68
C SER A 6 -0.39 -10.80 22.16
N GLY A 7 0.50 -10.06 21.53
CA GLY A 7 0.62 -9.90 20.05
C GLY A 7 -0.67 -9.48 19.34
N ARG A 8 -1.79 -9.34 20.05
CA ARG A 8 -3.09 -9.01 19.47
C ARG A 8 -3.12 -7.64 18.83
N ASP A 9 -2.40 -6.68 19.43
CA ASP A 9 -2.43 -5.28 18.99
C ASP A 9 -1.19 -4.84 18.20
N VAL A 10 -0.22 -5.73 18.00
CA VAL A 10 1.07 -5.35 17.36
C VAL A 10 0.88 -4.85 15.93
N THR A 11 -0.02 -5.47 15.17
CA THR A 11 -0.29 -5.05 13.79
C THR A 11 -0.95 -3.68 13.75
N TRP A 12 -1.95 -3.46 14.63
CA TRP A 12 -2.60 -2.15 14.75
C TRP A 12 -1.64 -1.06 15.21
N GLN A 13 -0.77 -1.38 16.16
CA GLN A 13 0.24 -0.45 16.66
C GLN A 13 1.24 -0.05 15.55
N ALA A 14 1.69 -1.02 14.74
CA ALA A 14 2.58 -0.75 13.62
C ALA A 14 1.93 0.13 12.55
N LEU A 15 0.66 -0.14 12.20
CA LEU A 15 -0.10 0.69 11.26
C LEU A 15 -0.28 2.12 11.77
N LYS A 16 -0.56 2.28 13.07
CA LYS A 16 -0.64 3.59 13.72
C LYS A 16 0.67 4.36 13.63
N TYR A 17 1.81 3.69 13.87
CA TYR A 17 3.12 4.34 13.75
C TYR A 17 3.44 4.67 12.29
N ALA A 18 3.17 3.78 11.35
CA ALA A 18 3.34 4.06 9.93
C ALA A 18 2.50 5.27 9.48
N SER A 19 1.25 5.37 9.96
CA SER A 19 0.39 6.52 9.72
C SER A 19 0.97 7.83 10.27
N TYR A 20 1.56 7.82 11.45
CA TYR A 20 2.24 9.01 11.98
C TYR A 20 3.48 9.37 11.17
N CYS A 21 4.29 8.39 10.80
CA CYS A 21 5.47 8.61 9.99
C CYS A 21 5.12 9.11 8.58
N SER A 22 3.98 8.71 8.01
CA SER A 22 3.57 9.12 6.67
C SER A 22 3.30 10.62 6.53
N SER A 23 3.04 11.31 7.62
CA SER A 23 2.80 12.76 7.63
C SER A 23 4.09 13.61 7.72
N LEU A 24 5.23 12.98 8.01
CA LEU A 24 6.51 13.68 8.13
C LEU A 24 7.02 14.11 6.75
N LYS A 25 7.47 15.34 6.66
CA LYS A 25 8.19 15.86 5.49
C LYS A 25 9.68 15.53 5.58
N LYS A 26 10.42 15.69 4.49
CA LYS A 26 11.87 15.50 4.43
C LYS A 26 12.59 16.28 5.54
N GLU A 27 12.22 17.55 5.71
CA GLU A 27 12.81 18.44 6.70
C GLU A 27 12.56 17.96 8.13
N ASP A 28 11.38 17.40 8.40
CA ASP A 28 11.04 16.83 9.71
C ASP A 28 11.90 15.60 10.00
N VAL A 29 12.09 14.72 9.00
CA VAL A 29 12.93 13.52 9.14
C VAL A 29 14.38 13.91 9.43
N ILE A 30 14.94 14.88 8.68
CA ILE A 30 16.30 15.39 8.88
C ILE A 30 16.42 16.00 10.28
N SER A 31 15.45 16.81 10.70
CA SER A 31 15.45 17.45 12.01
C SER A 31 15.42 16.45 13.15
N ILE A 32 14.55 15.43 13.07
CA ILE A 32 14.47 14.34 14.05
C ILE A 32 15.80 13.58 14.13
N TYR A 33 16.41 13.30 12.98
CA TYR A 33 17.69 12.60 12.94
C TYR A 33 18.82 13.47 13.51
N GLN A 34 18.84 14.77 13.22
CA GLN A 34 19.80 15.70 13.81
C GLN A 34 19.67 15.81 15.33
N GLN A 35 18.43 15.79 15.85
CA GLN A 35 18.19 15.76 17.30
C GLN A 35 18.75 14.49 17.96
N TYR A 36 18.61 13.35 17.28
CA TYR A 36 19.19 12.08 17.74
C TYR A 36 20.72 12.11 17.76
N LEU A 37 21.34 12.68 16.73
CA LEU A 37 22.82 12.79 16.63
C LEU A 37 23.39 13.78 17.65
N GLY A 38 22.62 14.81 18.01
CA GLY A 38 23.11 15.90 18.84
C GLY A 38 24.31 16.60 18.21
N ASN A 39 25.46 16.60 18.93
CA ASN A 39 26.71 17.16 18.44
C ASN A 39 27.63 16.11 17.78
N ASN A 40 27.19 14.86 17.63
CA ASN A 40 28.04 13.76 17.17
C ASN A 40 28.03 13.56 15.64
N GLY A 41 27.51 14.51 14.87
CA GLY A 41 27.47 14.45 13.42
C GLY A 41 26.45 15.39 12.80
N ASN A 42 26.45 15.41 11.48
CA ASN A 42 25.49 16.15 10.65
C ASN A 42 24.53 15.14 9.99
N ALA A 43 23.23 15.35 10.17
CA ALA A 43 22.22 14.45 9.63
C ALA A 43 22.20 14.44 8.10
N GLU A 44 22.37 15.59 7.46
CA GLU A 44 22.39 15.70 5.99
C GLU A 44 23.59 14.98 5.38
N ASP A 45 24.79 15.16 5.98
CA ASP A 45 26.01 14.47 5.53
C ASP A 45 25.86 12.95 5.66
N ASN A 46 25.37 12.47 6.79
CA ASN A 46 25.17 11.04 7.02
C ASN A 46 24.11 10.43 6.07
N ILE A 47 23.05 11.18 5.75
CA ILE A 47 22.04 10.75 4.77
C ILE A 47 22.64 10.75 3.38
N SER A 48 23.39 11.78 3.00
CA SER A 48 24.09 11.85 1.71
C SER A 48 25.04 10.68 1.53
N ASP A 49 25.84 10.38 2.54
CA ASP A 49 26.80 9.25 2.52
C ASP A 49 26.07 7.91 2.37
N PHE A 50 24.94 7.71 3.07
CA PHE A 50 24.11 6.52 2.93
C PHE A 50 23.57 6.35 1.50
N TYR A 51 23.30 7.43 0.81
CA TYR A 51 22.86 7.45 -0.59
C TYR A 51 23.99 7.68 -1.58
N GLU A 52 25.20 7.21 -1.27
CA GLU A 52 26.38 7.23 -2.16
C GLU A 52 26.80 8.65 -2.59
N GLY A 53 26.67 9.62 -1.70
CA GLY A 53 27.08 11.01 -1.93
C GLY A 53 26.07 11.84 -2.74
N LYS A 54 24.83 11.39 -2.88
CA LYS A 54 23.77 12.18 -3.53
C LYS A 54 23.44 13.44 -2.73
N ALA A 55 23.18 14.53 -3.43
CA ALA A 55 22.70 15.75 -2.78
C ALA A 55 21.35 15.53 -2.10
N ILE A 56 21.15 16.11 -0.92
CA ILE A 56 19.90 16.01 -0.15
C ILE A 56 18.67 16.41 -0.99
N SER A 57 18.81 17.38 -1.88
CA SER A 57 17.74 17.83 -2.78
C SER A 57 17.27 16.73 -3.74
N GLU A 58 18.13 15.78 -4.09
CA GLU A 58 17.85 14.68 -5.02
C GLU A 58 17.34 13.41 -4.32
N ILE A 59 17.48 13.36 -2.99
CA ILE A 59 17.07 12.22 -2.19
C ILE A 59 15.59 12.36 -1.84
N LEU A 60 14.79 11.35 -2.20
CA LEU A 60 13.38 11.27 -1.84
C LEU A 60 13.24 10.59 -0.48
N LEU A 61 12.99 11.39 0.57
CA LEU A 61 12.70 10.88 1.90
C LEU A 61 11.23 11.03 2.19
N ASN A 62 10.56 9.92 2.44
CA ASN A 62 9.14 9.86 2.79
C ASN A 62 8.22 10.52 1.75
N GLU A 63 8.60 10.52 0.50
CA GLU A 63 7.85 11.08 -0.61
C GLU A 63 7.14 9.98 -1.41
N GLY A 64 5.98 10.30 -1.94
CA GLY A 64 5.17 9.38 -2.75
C GLY A 64 4.21 8.51 -1.94
N ASN A 65 3.32 7.81 -2.66
CA ASN A 65 2.36 6.90 -2.06
C ASN A 65 3.07 5.61 -1.60
N HIS A 66 2.73 5.13 -0.41
CA HIS A 66 3.26 3.89 0.16
C HIS A 66 4.78 3.91 0.41
N SER A 67 5.31 5.05 0.85
CA SER A 67 6.73 5.22 1.19
C SER A 67 7.14 4.48 2.47
N GLN A 68 6.19 4.12 3.36
CA GLN A 68 6.46 3.43 4.61
C GLN A 68 6.61 1.93 4.39
N ARG A 69 7.68 1.37 4.94
CA ARG A 69 7.89 -0.08 5.04
C ARG A 69 7.82 -0.52 6.48
N ILE A 70 7.04 -1.54 6.76
CA ILE A 70 6.85 -2.10 8.10
C ILE A 70 7.60 -3.42 8.18
N PHE A 71 8.46 -3.56 9.18
CA PHE A 71 9.15 -4.81 9.48
C PHE A 71 8.70 -5.33 10.83
N PHE A 72 8.12 -6.52 10.83
CA PHE A 72 7.91 -7.30 12.04
C PHE A 72 9.07 -8.25 12.20
N VAL A 73 9.75 -8.15 13.33
CA VAL A 73 10.88 -9.03 13.68
C VAL A 73 10.54 -9.74 14.97
N ALA A 74 10.45 -11.08 14.93
CA ALA A 74 10.09 -11.88 16.08
C ALA A 74 10.67 -13.29 15.99
N LYS A 75 10.79 -13.97 17.13
CA LYS A 75 11.17 -15.40 17.20
C LYS A 75 10.10 -16.29 16.57
N GLU A 76 8.83 -15.94 16.80
CA GLU A 76 7.66 -16.66 16.27
C GLU A 76 6.55 -15.67 15.95
N PHE A 77 5.72 -16.00 14.96
CA PHE A 77 4.56 -15.23 14.58
C PHE A 77 3.27 -16.00 14.85
N ARG A 78 2.31 -15.33 15.45
CA ARG A 78 0.97 -15.88 15.61
C ARG A 78 0.23 -15.86 14.29
N LYS A 79 -0.71 -16.78 14.09
CA LYS A 79 -1.53 -16.87 12.86
C LYS A 79 -2.31 -15.59 12.58
N GLU A 80 -2.78 -14.92 13.63
CA GLU A 80 -3.53 -13.66 13.51
C GLU A 80 -2.67 -12.56 12.89
N VAL A 81 -1.39 -12.46 13.26
CA VAL A 81 -0.45 -11.49 12.71
C VAL A 81 -0.17 -11.81 11.24
N THR A 82 0.21 -13.05 10.93
CA THR A 82 0.55 -13.44 9.55
C THR A 82 -0.65 -13.34 8.61
N SER A 83 -1.83 -13.75 9.02
CA SER A 83 -3.05 -13.62 8.21
C SER A 83 -3.43 -12.16 7.97
N THR A 84 -3.29 -11.30 8.99
CA THR A 84 -3.54 -9.86 8.84
C THR A 84 -2.53 -9.23 7.88
N VAL A 85 -1.24 -9.57 8.01
CA VAL A 85 -0.18 -9.06 7.11
C VAL A 85 -0.44 -9.48 5.66
N LEU A 86 -0.78 -10.74 5.41
CA LEU A 86 -1.11 -11.24 4.08
C LEU A 86 -2.35 -10.54 3.49
N TRP A 87 -3.36 -10.27 4.33
CA TRP A 87 -4.53 -9.51 3.89
C TRP A 87 -4.17 -8.05 3.55
N LEU A 88 -3.38 -7.38 4.38
CA LEU A 88 -2.94 -6.00 4.16
C LEU A 88 -2.03 -5.86 2.92
N ALA A 89 -1.29 -6.89 2.55
CA ALA A 89 -0.48 -6.91 1.32
C ALA A 89 -1.34 -6.70 0.06
N ASN A 90 -2.61 -7.12 0.06
CA ASN A 90 -3.54 -6.85 -1.05
C ASN A 90 -3.88 -5.37 -1.23
N TYR A 91 -3.60 -4.53 -0.23
CA TYR A 91 -3.79 -3.08 -0.27
C TYR A 91 -2.48 -2.31 -0.52
N ASN A 92 -1.48 -2.98 -1.10
CA ASN A 92 -0.15 -2.42 -1.40
C ASN A 92 0.62 -1.89 -0.19
N LEU A 93 0.32 -2.36 1.02
CA LEU A 93 1.11 -2.06 2.20
C LEU A 93 2.37 -2.93 2.20
N GLN A 94 3.53 -2.29 2.28
CA GLN A 94 4.82 -2.97 2.30
C GLN A 94 5.12 -3.47 3.72
N ILE A 95 4.75 -4.70 4.01
CA ILE A 95 4.95 -5.32 5.31
C ILE A 95 5.79 -6.59 5.15
N THR A 96 6.88 -6.67 5.90
CA THR A 96 7.79 -7.80 5.92
C THR A 96 7.81 -8.44 7.30
N CYS A 97 7.69 -9.76 7.36
CA CYS A 97 7.86 -10.54 8.58
C CYS A 97 9.17 -11.32 8.53
N VAL A 98 10.04 -11.07 9.50
CA VAL A 98 11.35 -11.72 9.63
C VAL A 98 11.38 -12.51 10.93
N LYS A 99 11.56 -13.81 10.81
CA LYS A 99 11.82 -14.69 11.96
C LYS A 99 13.29 -14.59 12.34
N VAL A 100 13.55 -14.45 13.63
CA VAL A 100 14.92 -14.37 14.17
C VAL A 100 15.14 -15.54 15.09
N THR A 101 16.15 -16.36 14.77
CA THR A 101 16.49 -17.54 15.56
C THR A 101 17.92 -17.38 16.11
N PRO A 102 18.09 -17.23 17.43
CA PRO A 102 19.42 -17.19 18.02
C PRO A 102 19.98 -18.62 18.11
N HIS A 103 21.24 -18.74 17.81
CA HIS A 103 22.04 -19.96 17.93
C HIS A 103 23.29 -19.67 18.73
N GLU A 104 23.76 -20.65 19.49
CA GLU A 104 25.04 -20.61 20.21
C GLU A 104 25.94 -21.69 19.66
N TYR A 105 27.14 -21.32 19.28
CA TYR A 105 28.17 -22.26 18.82
C TYR A 105 29.55 -21.79 19.29
N GLU A 106 30.28 -22.65 19.98
CA GLU A 106 31.62 -22.36 20.49
C GLU A 106 31.75 -21.04 21.27
N GLU A 107 30.85 -20.80 22.24
CA GLU A 107 30.76 -19.56 23.04
C GLU A 107 30.42 -18.27 22.26
N ASN A 108 30.15 -18.38 20.96
CA ASN A 108 29.70 -17.27 20.15
C ASN A 108 28.20 -17.33 19.91
N ALA A 109 27.52 -16.18 19.99
CA ALA A 109 26.12 -16.06 19.66
C ALA A 109 25.97 -15.68 18.18
N TYR A 110 25.18 -16.47 17.46
CA TYR A 110 24.81 -16.26 16.07
C TYR A 110 23.32 -15.99 16.00
N VAL A 111 22.90 -15.21 15.01
CA VAL A 111 21.52 -14.91 14.77
C VAL A 111 21.19 -15.20 13.33
N ASP A 112 20.22 -16.08 13.11
CA ASP A 112 19.69 -16.37 11.79
C ASP A 112 18.44 -15.53 11.52
N PHE A 113 18.33 -14.99 10.30
CA PHE A 113 17.22 -14.15 9.84
C PHE A 113 16.53 -14.83 8.67
N ASP A 114 15.30 -15.24 8.89
CA ASP A 114 14.48 -15.89 7.87
C ASP A 114 13.25 -15.02 7.54
N GLN A 115 13.17 -14.54 6.30
CA GLN A 115 12.01 -13.78 5.84
C GLN A 115 10.88 -14.75 5.51
N ILE A 116 9.78 -14.66 6.27
CA ILE A 116 8.62 -15.52 6.09
C ILE A 116 7.46 -14.85 5.33
N ILE A 117 7.42 -13.52 5.27
CA ILE A 117 6.45 -12.75 4.47
C ILE A 117 7.14 -11.49 3.93
N PRO A 118 7.02 -11.18 2.61
CA PRO A 118 6.56 -12.10 1.57
C PRO A 118 7.51 -13.29 1.39
N ILE A 119 6.98 -14.42 0.96
CA ILE A 119 7.80 -15.57 0.59
C ILE A 119 8.52 -15.22 -0.71
N LYS A 120 9.85 -15.46 -0.78
CA LYS A 120 10.69 -15.07 -1.93
C LYS A 120 10.12 -15.55 -3.28
N ASP A 121 9.54 -16.73 -3.30
CA ASP A 121 8.92 -17.31 -4.51
C ASP A 121 7.51 -16.77 -4.79
N ALA A 122 6.89 -16.09 -3.82
CA ALA A 122 5.56 -15.51 -3.95
C ALA A 122 5.59 -14.06 -4.46
N GLU A 123 6.74 -13.38 -4.47
CA GLU A 123 6.84 -12.02 -5.00
C GLU A 123 6.41 -11.96 -6.46
N GLU A 124 6.85 -12.90 -7.30
CA GLU A 124 6.39 -13.00 -8.69
C GLU A 124 4.89 -13.29 -8.80
N TYR A 125 4.35 -14.10 -7.88
CA TYR A 125 2.93 -14.44 -7.87
C TYR A 125 2.08 -13.25 -7.43
N ILE A 126 2.53 -12.51 -6.41
CA ILE A 126 1.86 -11.28 -5.93
C ILE A 126 1.87 -10.20 -7.01
N ILE A 127 2.98 -10.01 -7.72
CA ILE A 127 3.07 -9.07 -8.85
C ILE A 127 2.12 -9.49 -9.98
N LYS A 128 2.05 -10.78 -10.32
CA LYS A 128 1.11 -11.32 -11.32
C LYS A 128 -0.35 -11.14 -10.90
N MET A 129 -0.67 -11.36 -9.63
CA MET A 129 -2.02 -11.14 -9.08
C MET A 129 -2.40 -9.66 -9.09
N ALA A 130 -1.51 -8.77 -8.68
CA ALA A 130 -1.74 -7.33 -8.70
C ALA A 130 -1.97 -6.81 -10.12
N SER A 131 -1.16 -7.24 -11.10
CA SER A 131 -1.32 -6.88 -12.51
C SER A 131 -2.62 -7.43 -13.10
N LYS A 132 -3.05 -8.65 -12.72
CA LYS A 132 -4.32 -9.23 -13.12
C LYS A 132 -5.50 -8.43 -12.58
N THR A 133 -5.50 -8.11 -11.27
CA THR A 133 -6.56 -7.31 -10.63
C THR A 133 -6.66 -5.92 -11.26
N GLN A 134 -5.53 -5.30 -11.59
CA GLN A 134 -5.50 -4.00 -12.26
C GLN A 134 -6.09 -4.08 -13.68
N SER A 135 -5.77 -5.13 -14.44
CA SER A 135 -6.35 -5.34 -15.78
C SER A 135 -7.85 -5.65 -15.73
N GLU A 136 -8.32 -6.40 -14.73
CA GLU A 136 -9.74 -6.68 -14.50
C GLU A 136 -10.53 -5.42 -14.13
N ASN A 137 -9.96 -4.55 -13.27
CA ASN A 137 -10.58 -3.28 -12.91
C ASN A 137 -10.67 -2.33 -14.10
N LEU A 138 -9.62 -2.21 -14.92
CA LEU A 138 -9.65 -1.41 -16.16
C LEU A 138 -10.69 -1.95 -17.16
N ALA A 139 -10.81 -3.27 -17.29
CA ALA A 139 -11.84 -3.89 -18.13
C ALA A 139 -13.25 -3.61 -17.61
N ALA A 140 -13.46 -3.69 -16.30
CA ALA A 140 -14.75 -3.38 -15.66
C ALA A 140 -15.15 -1.91 -15.84
N GLU A 141 -14.21 -0.96 -15.67
CA GLU A 141 -14.45 0.46 -15.92
C GLU A 141 -14.80 0.73 -17.40
N THR A 142 -14.10 0.06 -18.33
CA THR A 142 -14.39 0.19 -19.76
C THR A 142 -15.80 -0.33 -20.10
N ILE A 143 -16.21 -1.45 -19.52
CA ILE A 143 -17.55 -2.02 -19.70
C ILE A 143 -18.60 -1.08 -19.12
N THR A 144 -18.36 -0.46 -17.96
CA THR A 144 -19.28 0.51 -17.35
C THR A 144 -19.45 1.75 -18.25
N LYS A 145 -18.35 2.31 -18.73
CA LYS A 145 -18.39 3.46 -19.67
C LYS A 145 -19.14 3.14 -20.97
N LEU A 146 -18.96 1.92 -21.49
CA LEU A 146 -19.71 1.47 -22.68
C LEU A 146 -21.21 1.31 -22.40
N LYS A 147 -21.59 0.81 -21.22
CA LYS A 147 -23.00 0.71 -20.83
C LYS A 147 -23.64 2.08 -20.68
N ASP A 148 -22.95 3.03 -20.05
CA ASP A 148 -23.44 4.40 -19.87
C ASP A 148 -23.58 5.12 -21.22
N GLY A 149 -22.61 4.96 -22.14
CA GLY A 149 -22.70 5.50 -23.49
C GLY A 149 -23.87 4.92 -24.29
N ARG A 150 -24.12 3.61 -24.17
CA ARG A 150 -25.27 2.96 -24.81
C ARG A 150 -26.60 3.43 -24.23
N SER A 151 -26.70 3.59 -22.91
CA SER A 151 -27.87 4.11 -22.23
C SER A 151 -28.18 5.53 -22.69
N GLY A 152 -27.16 6.41 -22.77
CA GLY A 152 -27.29 7.77 -23.28
C GLY A 152 -27.80 7.79 -24.71
N PHE A 153 -27.20 7.00 -25.61
CA PHE A 153 -27.63 6.91 -27.01
C PHE A 153 -29.10 6.47 -27.13
N TRP A 154 -29.53 5.45 -26.42
CA TRP A 154 -30.90 4.97 -26.46
C TRP A 154 -31.89 6.01 -25.90
N SER A 155 -31.50 6.75 -24.87
CA SER A 155 -32.34 7.83 -24.35
C SER A 155 -32.54 8.96 -25.35
N GLU A 156 -31.47 9.39 -26.04
CA GLU A 156 -31.56 10.41 -27.10
C GLU A 156 -32.36 9.92 -28.31
N PHE A 157 -32.14 8.63 -28.70
CA PHE A 157 -32.88 8.03 -29.81
C PHE A 157 -34.38 7.94 -29.53
N ILE A 158 -34.77 7.53 -28.31
CA ILE A 158 -36.19 7.49 -27.90
C ILE A 158 -36.80 8.89 -27.93
N ASN A 159 -36.08 9.87 -27.38
CA ASN A 159 -36.57 11.28 -27.40
C ASN A 159 -36.70 11.80 -28.83
N TYR A 160 -35.77 11.52 -29.72
CA TYR A 160 -35.84 11.87 -31.11
C TYR A 160 -37.04 11.19 -31.80
N ASP A 161 -37.20 9.87 -31.62
CA ASP A 161 -38.30 9.11 -32.19
C ASP A 161 -39.67 9.59 -31.69
N CYS A 162 -39.79 9.86 -30.38
CA CYS A 162 -41.03 10.42 -29.82
C CYS A 162 -41.37 11.81 -30.37
N SER A 163 -40.38 12.64 -30.70
CA SER A 163 -40.59 14.00 -31.22
C SER A 163 -40.85 14.04 -32.72
N HIS A 164 -40.40 13.08 -33.50
CA HIS A 164 -40.44 13.09 -34.96
C HIS A 164 -41.31 11.99 -35.59
N ASN A 165 -41.78 11.02 -34.81
CA ASN A 165 -42.59 9.92 -35.29
C ASN A 165 -44.09 10.24 -35.12
N PRO A 166 -44.87 10.50 -36.21
CA PRO A 166 -46.29 10.89 -36.13
C PRO A 166 -47.17 9.81 -35.48
N TYR A 167 -46.76 8.52 -35.50
CA TYR A 167 -47.57 7.45 -34.89
C TYR A 167 -47.40 7.36 -33.35
N ARG A 168 -46.37 7.98 -32.74
CA ARG A 168 -46.21 8.09 -31.30
C ARG A 168 -46.74 9.37 -30.70
N GLN A 169 -46.84 10.46 -31.51
CA GLN A 169 -47.43 11.72 -31.07
C GLN A 169 -48.94 11.64 -30.83
N SER A 170 -49.61 10.67 -31.47
CA SER A 170 -51.08 10.52 -31.33
C SER A 170 -51.52 9.74 -30.08
N LYS A 171 -50.64 9.14 -29.30
CA LYS A 171 -50.96 8.44 -28.04
C LYS A 171 -50.92 9.33 -26.79
N GLY A 172 -50.47 10.58 -26.90
CA GLY A 172 -50.40 11.52 -25.78
C GLY A 172 -51.62 12.38 -25.55
N THR A 173 -52.63 12.28 -26.40
CA THR A 173 -53.83 13.17 -26.35
C THR A 173 -55.16 12.46 -26.09
N ALA A 174 -55.11 11.21 -25.59
CA ALA A 174 -56.32 10.45 -25.28
C ALA A 174 -56.37 10.03 -23.80
N GLU A 175 -56.18 10.97 -22.88
CA GLU A 175 -56.68 10.92 -21.50
C GLU A 175 -56.50 12.33 -20.91
N ALA A 176 -57.54 13.12 -21.02
CA ALA A 176 -57.88 14.24 -20.17
C ALA A 176 -59.38 14.15 -19.87
#